data_fa297cb55641cd4e3b181d135247f4c2
#
_entry.id   fa297cb55641cd4e3b181d135247f4c2
#
_cell.length_a   1.000
_cell.length_b   1.000
_cell.length_c   1.000
_cell.angle_alpha   90.00
_cell.angle_beta   90.00
_cell.angle_gamma   90.00
#
_symmetry.space_group_name_H-M   'P 1'
#
loop_
_entity.id
_entity.type
_entity.pdbx_description
1 polymer ?
#
loop_
_entity_poly.entity_id
_entity_poly.type
_entity_poly.pdbx_seq_one_letter_code
_entity_poly.pdbx_strand_id
1 'polypeptide(L)'
;MTGAVVVAASVAVLVLVAQSAPAAHDRAAAPMAKGHACVVATGSGDQPFTRNFNVFDAGAQRDFTRGGIYENLVISTAFGGGHVYKVLAKKFAYTRGGRTLLITIQPNVKWSDGKPLTVQDVVYSLTAGRQDKFMDHINLVGANSNIASVKAAGKNRVAINFKQVDSTFISTLANVFIVPKRIWSKVKDVTSFTNPNPVGTGPFNRITRFNAQDYVLSKNPRYWKKGFPKVPCVERIAATSNDAALLQIVQGQADWTHNFVPNVEKAYIAHDKKHYHASYLGAGLPTGLFFDLTKYPYSLPAFRKGVSQAIDRQKVVKLGEYGYAPALNALGIERIYGKWVDPKLKAQAKRLATYSQAAARKTFTDAGFRYRGGDLYDPRGDRVRFQMHVIGGWSDWVASLQIIANNLKDVGIDASVKLEPDWGAWQPNAMSTKVVSLLWNYGAEDLTPYSYFFSHYDPSTNLGAGVDASATGNWEHFESANGAALLKQFKTTMHKKKQLQLAYKLEKIWLDNLPAIPLFVGPRWSTYSTKYWTGFPTLKNPYVDPIFSTGQQVEKILLSLRPVRTGK
;
A
#
# COMPACT_ATOMS: atom_id res chain seq x y z
N MET A 1 5.65 -52.43 67.96
CA MET A 1 5.01 -52.83 66.70
C MET A 1 5.34 -51.80 65.70
N THR A 2 6.18 -52.07 64.87
CA THR A 2 6.96 -51.51 63.81
C THR A 2 6.10 -50.73 62.76
N GLY A 3 6.33 -49.45 62.68
CA GLY A 3 5.81 -48.60 61.59
C GLY A 3 6.95 -48.27 60.64
N ALA A 4 6.81 -48.66 59.37
CA ALA A 4 7.79 -48.43 58.32
C ALA A 4 7.62 -47.06 57.76
N VAL A 5 8.70 -46.27 57.74
CA VAL A 5 8.79 -44.95 57.03
C VAL A 5 9.21 -45.24 55.60
N VAL A 6 8.38 -44.91 54.65
CA VAL A 6 8.71 -44.91 53.21
C VAL A 6 9.29 -43.54 52.86
N VAL A 7 10.58 -43.50 52.55
CA VAL A 7 11.27 -42.34 51.98
C VAL A 7 11.08 -42.39 50.46
N ALA A 8 10.29 -41.44 49.91
CA ALA A 8 10.19 -41.25 48.48
C ALA A 8 11.37 -40.40 47.98
N ALA A 9 12.28 -41.00 47.25
CA ALA A 9 13.36 -40.31 46.57
C ALA A 9 12.83 -39.71 45.24
N SER A 10 12.70 -38.38 45.18
CA SER A 10 12.40 -37.66 43.95
C SER A 10 13.65 -37.56 43.08
N VAL A 11 13.69 -38.31 42.00
CA VAL A 11 14.73 -38.19 40.97
C VAL A 11 14.33 -37.01 40.06
N ALA A 12 15.03 -35.90 40.25
CA ALA A 12 14.92 -34.77 39.31
C ALA A 12 15.73 -35.11 38.05
N VAL A 13 15.05 -35.41 36.96
CA VAL A 13 15.67 -35.54 35.64
C VAL A 13 15.88 -34.14 35.11
N LEU A 14 17.11 -33.64 35.19
CA LEU A 14 17.52 -32.42 34.44
C LEU A 14 17.59 -32.79 32.95
N VAL A 15 16.57 -32.41 32.20
CA VAL A 15 16.63 -32.39 30.75
C VAL A 15 17.47 -31.17 30.37
N LEU A 16 18.73 -31.36 30.06
CA LEU A 16 19.55 -30.39 29.36
C LEU A 16 19.02 -30.28 27.93
N VAL A 17 18.16 -29.28 27.70
CA VAL A 17 17.85 -28.82 26.36
C VAL A 17 19.11 -28.10 25.87
N ALA A 18 19.93 -28.79 25.09
CA ALA A 18 20.97 -28.17 24.31
C ALA A 18 20.27 -27.24 23.28
N GLN A 19 20.22 -25.96 23.61
CA GLN A 19 19.90 -24.93 22.60
C GLN A 19 21.04 -24.97 21.59
N SER A 20 20.81 -25.65 20.46
CA SER A 20 21.61 -25.45 19.26
C SER A 20 21.44 -24.00 18.85
N ALA A 21 22.44 -23.18 19.15
CA ALA A 21 22.57 -21.86 18.52
C ALA A 21 22.43 -22.07 17.00
N PRO A 22 21.64 -21.25 16.29
CA PRO A 22 21.61 -21.33 14.85
C PRO A 22 23.04 -21.14 14.37
N ALA A 23 23.55 -22.08 13.58
CA ALA A 23 24.84 -21.97 12.95
C ALA A 23 24.90 -20.61 12.25
N ALA A 24 25.76 -19.72 12.72
CA ALA A 24 26.17 -18.57 12.00
C ALA A 24 26.73 -19.13 10.68
N HIS A 25 25.91 -19.08 9.61
CA HIS A 25 26.44 -19.31 8.29
C HIS A 25 27.51 -18.24 8.07
N ASP A 26 28.76 -18.68 8.14
CA ASP A 26 29.88 -17.90 7.65
C ASP A 26 29.50 -17.36 6.27
N ARG A 27 29.03 -16.12 6.28
CA ARG A 27 29.12 -15.29 5.08
C ARG A 27 30.62 -15.14 4.86
N ALA A 28 31.21 -16.04 4.07
CA ALA A 28 32.51 -15.77 3.49
C ALA A 28 32.40 -14.37 2.89
N ALA A 29 32.98 -13.41 3.60
CA ALA A 29 33.10 -12.05 3.13
C ALA A 29 33.90 -12.16 1.84
N ALA A 30 33.19 -12.16 0.70
CA ALA A 30 33.83 -11.78 -0.54
C ALA A 30 34.54 -10.46 -0.25
N PRO A 31 35.82 -10.28 -0.68
CA PRO A 31 36.55 -9.06 -0.42
C PRO A 31 35.65 -7.91 -0.86
N MET A 32 35.30 -7.02 0.08
CA MET A 32 34.46 -5.85 -0.20
C MET A 32 35.23 -5.00 -1.20
N ALA A 33 34.98 -5.27 -2.48
CA ALA A 33 35.28 -4.32 -3.52
C ALA A 33 34.58 -3.02 -3.15
N LYS A 34 35.22 -1.90 -3.33
CA LYS A 34 34.77 -0.55 -3.00
C LYS A 34 33.29 -0.33 -3.35
N GLY A 35 32.38 -0.59 -2.40
CA GLY A 35 30.94 -0.43 -2.54
C GLY A 35 30.12 -1.73 -2.41
N HIS A 36 28.84 -1.60 -2.10
CA HIS A 36 27.90 -2.72 -2.15
C HIS A 36 27.74 -3.21 -3.60
N ALA A 37 27.73 -4.52 -3.81
CA ALA A 37 27.52 -5.10 -5.14
C ALA A 37 26.11 -4.80 -5.68
N CYS A 38 25.10 -4.75 -4.81
CA CYS A 38 23.69 -4.46 -5.13
C CYS A 38 23.18 -3.29 -4.30
N VAL A 39 22.10 -2.66 -4.76
CA VAL A 39 21.28 -1.81 -3.90
C VAL A 39 20.48 -2.73 -2.99
N VAL A 40 20.68 -2.63 -1.70
CA VAL A 40 20.04 -3.49 -0.70
C VAL A 40 18.86 -2.76 -0.07
N ALA A 41 17.67 -3.36 -0.18
CA ALA A 41 16.44 -2.82 0.38
C ALA A 41 15.92 -3.69 1.54
N THR A 42 15.38 -3.04 2.58
CA THR A 42 14.70 -3.69 3.71
C THR A 42 13.43 -2.94 4.11
N GLY A 43 12.49 -3.63 4.73
CA GLY A 43 11.26 -3.03 5.26
C GLY A 43 10.69 -3.89 6.37
N SER A 44 9.76 -3.35 7.15
CA SER A 44 9.19 -4.03 8.31
C SER A 44 7.97 -4.88 7.96
N GLY A 45 7.70 -5.89 8.80
CA GLY A 45 6.50 -6.74 8.70
C GLY A 45 6.63 -7.90 7.72
N ASP A 46 7.85 -8.22 7.29
CA ASP A 46 8.11 -9.32 6.37
C ASP A 46 7.91 -10.69 7.04
N GLN A 47 7.38 -11.60 6.25
CA GLN A 47 7.43 -13.04 6.48
C GLN A 47 8.61 -13.67 5.73
N PRO A 48 8.93 -14.94 6.02
CA PRO A 48 9.87 -15.68 5.19
C PRO A 48 9.47 -15.63 3.71
N PHE A 49 10.43 -15.26 2.87
CA PHE A 49 10.16 -15.13 1.43
C PHE A 49 9.88 -16.49 0.79
N THR A 50 8.88 -16.54 -0.06
CA THR A 50 8.57 -17.70 -0.91
C THR A 50 8.98 -17.39 -2.35
N ARG A 51 9.48 -18.38 -3.09
CA ARG A 51 9.90 -18.17 -4.49
C ARG A 51 8.68 -18.09 -5.43
N ASN A 52 7.90 -17.07 -5.21
CA ASN A 52 6.68 -16.77 -5.95
C ASN A 52 6.77 -15.37 -6.58
N PHE A 53 6.91 -15.32 -7.91
CA PHE A 53 6.98 -14.09 -8.71
C PHE A 53 5.75 -13.96 -9.63
N ASN A 54 4.62 -14.52 -9.23
CA ASN A 54 3.35 -14.33 -9.91
C ASN A 54 2.87 -12.88 -9.71
N VAL A 55 2.87 -12.06 -10.75
CA VAL A 55 2.51 -10.63 -10.68
C VAL A 55 1.05 -10.40 -10.30
N PHE A 56 0.19 -11.40 -10.47
CA PHE A 56 -1.23 -11.35 -10.12
C PHE A 56 -1.52 -11.81 -8.69
N ASP A 57 -0.62 -12.57 -8.07
CA ASP A 57 -0.81 -13.10 -6.73
C ASP A 57 -0.51 -12.05 -5.65
N ALA A 58 -1.42 -11.93 -4.68
CA ALA A 58 -1.26 -11.05 -3.53
C ALA A 58 -0.16 -11.52 -2.57
N GLY A 59 0.05 -12.83 -2.45
CA GLY A 59 1.08 -13.47 -1.63
C GLY A 59 2.47 -13.57 -2.28
N ALA A 60 2.62 -13.11 -3.54
CA ALA A 60 3.89 -13.14 -4.24
C ALA A 60 4.91 -12.13 -3.70
N GLN A 61 6.19 -12.30 -4.07
CA GLN A 61 7.24 -11.30 -3.83
C GLN A 61 6.97 -10.06 -4.71
N ARG A 62 6.14 -9.14 -4.21
CA ARG A 62 5.71 -7.95 -4.96
C ARG A 62 6.85 -6.97 -5.18
N ASP A 63 7.75 -6.84 -4.18
CA ASP A 63 8.86 -5.92 -4.25
C ASP A 63 9.79 -6.33 -5.39
N PHE A 64 10.05 -5.36 -6.27
CA PHE A 64 10.81 -5.52 -7.51
C PHE A 64 10.25 -6.51 -8.54
N THR A 65 9.28 -7.38 -8.22
CA THR A 65 8.51 -8.12 -9.24
C THR A 65 7.72 -7.15 -10.08
N ARG A 66 7.03 -6.22 -9.41
CA ARG A 66 6.32 -5.11 -10.04
C ARG A 66 7.30 -3.96 -10.28
N GLY A 67 7.47 -3.55 -11.53
CA GLY A 67 8.39 -2.48 -11.94
C GLY A 67 9.87 -2.90 -12.09
N GLY A 68 10.32 -3.98 -11.48
CA GLY A 68 11.66 -4.54 -11.69
C GLY A 68 11.68 -5.63 -12.76
N ILE A 69 10.79 -6.62 -12.65
CA ILE A 69 10.64 -7.74 -13.60
C ILE A 69 9.60 -7.41 -14.66
N TYR A 70 8.38 -7.01 -14.24
CA TYR A 70 7.26 -6.68 -15.11
C TYR A 70 7.05 -5.18 -15.17
N GLU A 71 7.07 -4.63 -16.37
CA GLU A 71 6.81 -3.22 -16.64
C GLU A 71 5.34 -2.99 -17.02
N ASN A 72 4.90 -1.75 -16.80
CA ASN A 72 3.60 -1.24 -17.21
C ASN A 72 3.72 -0.45 -18.52
N LEU A 73 2.61 -0.09 -19.12
CA LEU A 73 2.59 0.84 -20.25
C LEU A 73 2.98 2.26 -19.82
N VAL A 74 2.50 2.67 -18.67
CA VAL A 74 2.76 3.98 -18.06
C VAL A 74 2.93 3.84 -16.54
N ILE A 75 3.59 4.80 -15.92
CA ILE A 75 3.60 5.01 -14.46
C ILE A 75 2.82 6.28 -14.17
N SER A 76 1.83 6.21 -13.28
CA SER A 76 1.10 7.35 -12.77
C SER A 76 1.51 7.62 -11.33
N THR A 77 1.70 8.89 -10.97
CA THR A 77 2.03 9.30 -9.60
C THR A 77 1.39 10.64 -9.27
N ALA A 78 0.92 10.81 -8.05
CA ALA A 78 0.47 12.10 -7.52
C ALA A 78 1.65 12.96 -7.02
N PHE A 79 2.80 12.35 -6.74
CA PHE A 79 3.99 13.05 -6.27
C PHE A 79 4.55 14.03 -7.31
N GLY A 80 5.26 15.05 -6.85
CA GLY A 80 5.84 16.05 -7.73
C GLY A 80 4.83 16.87 -8.54
N GLY A 81 3.58 16.95 -8.09
CA GLY A 81 2.50 17.69 -8.78
C GLY A 81 1.66 16.87 -9.74
N GLY A 82 1.87 15.56 -9.77
CA GLY A 82 1.11 14.62 -10.59
C GLY A 82 1.71 14.44 -12.00
N HIS A 83 2.24 13.26 -12.28
CA HIS A 83 2.90 12.93 -13.53
C HIS A 83 2.47 11.58 -14.09
N VAL A 84 2.50 11.47 -15.43
CA VAL A 84 2.41 10.20 -16.15
C VAL A 84 3.70 9.98 -16.93
N TYR A 85 4.51 9.04 -16.46
CA TYR A 85 5.73 8.63 -17.15
C TYR A 85 5.40 7.53 -18.17
N LYS A 86 5.93 7.66 -19.38
CA LYS A 86 5.82 6.63 -20.40
C LYS A 86 6.90 5.57 -20.18
N VAL A 87 6.48 4.29 -20.20
CA VAL A 87 7.36 3.13 -20.06
C VAL A 87 7.29 2.31 -21.35
N LEU A 88 6.51 1.24 -21.40
CA LEU A 88 6.30 0.47 -22.63
C LEU A 88 5.43 1.22 -23.65
N ALA A 89 4.64 2.19 -23.22
CA ALA A 89 3.98 3.12 -24.14
C ALA A 89 4.96 4.20 -24.61
N LYS A 90 5.20 4.28 -25.93
CA LYS A 90 5.92 5.39 -26.56
C LYS A 90 5.09 6.68 -26.56
N LYS A 91 3.78 6.57 -26.83
CA LYS A 91 2.79 7.63 -26.73
C LYS A 91 1.39 7.05 -26.58
N PHE A 92 0.50 7.86 -26.06
CA PHE A 92 -0.93 7.56 -25.98
C PHE A 92 -1.75 8.82 -26.21
N ALA A 93 -2.97 8.64 -26.70
CA ALA A 93 -3.91 9.74 -26.90
C ALA A 93 -5.35 9.23 -26.85
N TYR A 94 -6.22 10.01 -26.22
CA TYR A 94 -7.66 9.82 -26.36
C TYR A 94 -8.12 10.34 -27.71
N THR A 95 -8.95 9.54 -28.38
CA THR A 95 -9.56 9.85 -29.68
C THR A 95 -11.06 9.60 -29.60
N ARG A 96 -11.83 9.95 -30.64
CA ARG A 96 -13.29 9.77 -30.71
C ARG A 96 -14.01 10.36 -29.49
N GLY A 97 -13.64 11.59 -29.10
CA GLY A 97 -14.25 12.27 -27.95
C GLY A 97 -14.00 11.59 -26.60
N GLY A 98 -12.89 10.86 -26.44
CA GLY A 98 -12.55 10.13 -25.21
C GLY A 98 -13.04 8.67 -25.15
N ARG A 99 -13.68 8.18 -26.21
CA ARG A 99 -14.18 6.80 -26.29
C ARG A 99 -13.15 5.78 -26.77
N THR A 100 -11.97 6.22 -27.19
CA THR A 100 -10.87 5.34 -27.59
C THR A 100 -9.57 5.88 -27.01
N LEU A 101 -8.82 5.05 -26.33
CA LEU A 101 -7.43 5.32 -25.96
C LEU A 101 -6.53 4.56 -26.94
N LEU A 102 -5.81 5.30 -27.78
CA LEU A 102 -4.84 4.75 -28.71
C LEU A 102 -3.46 4.81 -28.10
N ILE A 103 -2.79 3.65 -27.98
CA ILE A 103 -1.47 3.51 -27.41
C ILE A 103 -0.51 3.03 -28.49
N THR A 104 0.63 3.71 -28.63
CA THR A 104 1.76 3.23 -29.45
C THR A 104 2.80 2.65 -28.51
N ILE A 105 3.18 1.39 -28.68
CA ILE A 105 4.21 0.72 -27.86
C ILE A 105 5.61 1.09 -28.33
N GLN A 106 6.58 0.96 -27.42
CA GLN A 106 8.00 1.15 -27.73
C GLN A 106 8.45 0.11 -28.77
N PRO A 107 9.26 0.51 -29.77
CA PRO A 107 9.85 -0.44 -30.70
C PRO A 107 11.00 -1.21 -30.03
N ASN A 108 11.30 -2.39 -30.57
CA ASN A 108 12.49 -3.19 -30.23
C ASN A 108 12.58 -3.65 -28.74
N VAL A 109 11.48 -3.61 -28.02
CA VAL A 109 11.42 -4.19 -26.67
C VAL A 109 11.48 -5.72 -26.78
N LYS A 110 12.31 -6.34 -25.95
CA LYS A 110 12.43 -7.80 -25.86
C LYS A 110 12.10 -8.25 -24.43
N TRP A 111 11.49 -9.39 -24.35
CA TRP A 111 11.42 -10.17 -23.12
C TRP A 111 12.81 -10.63 -22.70
N SER A 112 12.98 -10.97 -21.45
CA SER A 112 14.26 -11.44 -20.90
C SER A 112 14.81 -12.71 -21.56
N ASP A 113 13.95 -13.53 -22.16
CA ASP A 113 14.34 -14.70 -22.95
C ASP A 113 14.70 -14.38 -24.41
N GLY A 114 14.69 -13.09 -24.79
CA GLY A 114 15.10 -12.60 -26.11
C GLY A 114 13.97 -12.50 -27.14
N LYS A 115 12.78 -13.00 -26.85
CA LYS A 115 11.61 -12.87 -27.75
C LYS A 115 11.11 -11.42 -27.77
N PRO A 116 10.58 -10.92 -28.91
CA PRO A 116 10.06 -9.56 -28.97
C PRO A 116 8.77 -9.39 -28.17
N LEU A 117 8.60 -8.22 -27.55
CA LEU A 117 7.30 -7.76 -27.07
C LEU A 117 6.43 -7.41 -28.27
N THR A 118 5.20 -7.89 -28.29
CA THR A 118 4.25 -7.68 -29.38
C THR A 118 2.99 -6.95 -28.91
N VAL A 119 2.24 -6.40 -29.86
CA VAL A 119 0.90 -5.84 -29.61
C VAL A 119 -0.03 -6.91 -29.00
N GLN A 120 0.15 -8.17 -29.35
CA GLN A 120 -0.68 -9.27 -28.83
C GLN A 120 -0.42 -9.56 -27.35
N ASP A 121 0.79 -9.34 -26.85
CA ASP A 121 1.09 -9.42 -25.42
C ASP A 121 0.35 -8.32 -24.64
N VAL A 122 0.32 -7.10 -25.19
CA VAL A 122 -0.40 -5.97 -24.58
C VAL A 122 -1.92 -6.21 -24.60
N VAL A 123 -2.46 -6.65 -25.74
CA VAL A 123 -3.90 -6.99 -25.85
C VAL A 123 -4.25 -8.11 -24.86
N TYR A 124 -3.42 -9.15 -24.77
CA TYR A 124 -3.60 -10.22 -23.81
C TYR A 124 -3.60 -9.70 -22.36
N SER A 125 -2.59 -8.95 -21.97
CA SER A 125 -2.46 -8.44 -20.58
C SER A 125 -3.66 -7.56 -20.18
N LEU A 126 -4.23 -6.80 -21.11
CA LEU A 126 -5.42 -5.98 -20.89
C LEU A 126 -6.74 -6.79 -20.89
N THR A 127 -6.70 -8.04 -21.29
CA THR A 127 -7.88 -8.92 -21.41
C THR A 127 -7.71 -10.26 -20.70
N ALA A 128 -6.63 -10.44 -19.96
CA ALA A 128 -6.26 -11.70 -19.31
C ALA A 128 -7.33 -12.22 -18.34
N GLY A 129 -8.06 -11.31 -17.70
CA GLY A 129 -9.20 -11.65 -16.86
C GLY A 129 -10.35 -12.39 -17.56
N ARG A 130 -10.37 -12.40 -18.90
CA ARG A 130 -11.31 -13.25 -19.67
C ARG A 130 -10.94 -14.73 -19.66
N GLN A 131 -9.65 -15.01 -19.50
CA GLN A 131 -9.15 -16.37 -19.34
C GLN A 131 -9.33 -16.85 -17.90
N ASP A 132 -8.94 -16.02 -16.95
CA ASP A 132 -9.02 -16.29 -15.52
C ASP A 132 -9.29 -14.99 -14.77
N LYS A 133 -10.40 -14.94 -14.03
CA LYS A 133 -10.79 -13.76 -13.24
C LYS A 133 -9.73 -13.35 -12.19
N PHE A 134 -8.89 -14.26 -11.73
CA PHE A 134 -7.78 -13.97 -10.83
C PHE A 134 -6.75 -13.00 -11.46
N MET A 135 -6.62 -12.98 -12.79
CA MET A 135 -5.80 -12.03 -13.52
C MET A 135 -6.47 -10.66 -13.73
N ASP A 136 -7.71 -10.48 -13.30
CA ASP A 136 -8.47 -9.22 -13.43
C ASP A 136 -8.57 -8.44 -12.11
N HIS A 137 -7.46 -8.38 -11.39
CA HIS A 137 -7.40 -7.74 -10.05
C HIS A 137 -7.79 -6.24 -10.02
N ILE A 138 -7.94 -5.60 -11.18
CA ILE A 138 -8.41 -4.21 -11.33
C ILE A 138 -9.69 -4.09 -12.15
N ASN A 139 -10.42 -5.19 -12.31
CA ASN A 139 -11.74 -5.27 -12.96
C ASN A 139 -11.78 -4.65 -14.37
N LEU A 140 -10.80 -5.01 -15.21
CA LEU A 140 -10.71 -4.52 -16.59
C LEU A 140 -11.75 -5.13 -17.52
N VAL A 141 -12.13 -6.38 -17.30
CA VAL A 141 -12.97 -7.17 -18.21
C VAL A 141 -14.20 -7.80 -17.54
N GLY A 142 -14.41 -7.53 -16.26
CA GLY A 142 -15.60 -7.98 -15.52
C GLY A 142 -16.91 -7.42 -16.09
N ALA A 143 -18.04 -7.89 -15.60
CA ALA A 143 -19.37 -7.51 -16.09
C ALA A 143 -19.62 -5.99 -16.13
N ASN A 144 -19.09 -5.27 -15.16
CA ASN A 144 -19.21 -3.81 -15.04
C ASN A 144 -18.08 -3.03 -15.75
N SER A 145 -17.20 -3.72 -16.48
CA SER A 145 -16.12 -3.08 -17.21
C SER A 145 -16.64 -2.08 -18.26
N ASN A 146 -16.00 -0.92 -18.31
CA ASN A 146 -16.26 0.08 -19.35
C ASN A 146 -15.54 -0.23 -20.67
N ILE A 147 -14.65 -1.24 -20.71
CA ILE A 147 -13.95 -1.65 -21.93
C ILE A 147 -14.92 -2.40 -22.85
N ALA A 148 -15.18 -1.82 -24.03
CA ALA A 148 -15.93 -2.48 -25.09
C ALA A 148 -15.05 -3.46 -25.87
N SER A 149 -13.82 -3.05 -26.20
CA SER A 149 -12.85 -3.93 -26.86
C SER A 149 -11.42 -3.44 -26.70
N VAL A 150 -10.47 -4.40 -26.73
CA VAL A 150 -9.04 -4.12 -26.86
C VAL A 150 -8.56 -4.82 -28.12
N LYS A 151 -7.98 -4.06 -29.05
CA LYS A 151 -7.59 -4.59 -30.38
C LYS A 151 -6.25 -4.04 -30.84
N ALA A 152 -5.51 -4.85 -31.59
CA ALA A 152 -4.39 -4.34 -32.36
C ALA A 152 -4.89 -3.30 -33.40
N ALA A 153 -4.21 -2.18 -33.48
CA ALA A 153 -4.52 -1.08 -34.40
C ALA A 153 -3.33 -0.76 -35.32
N GLY A 154 -2.65 -1.82 -35.77
CA GLY A 154 -1.43 -1.81 -36.57
C GLY A 154 -0.29 -2.52 -35.88
N LYS A 155 0.90 -2.55 -36.47
CA LYS A 155 2.07 -3.33 -36.04
C LYS A 155 2.53 -3.01 -34.60
N ASN A 156 2.38 -1.76 -34.17
CA ASN A 156 2.89 -1.29 -32.85
C ASN A 156 1.84 -0.46 -32.08
N ARG A 157 0.56 -0.57 -32.41
CA ARG A 157 -0.51 0.19 -31.76
C ARG A 157 -1.60 -0.72 -31.22
N VAL A 158 -2.13 -0.32 -30.04
CA VAL A 158 -3.29 -0.94 -29.40
C VAL A 158 -4.37 0.12 -29.25
N ALA A 159 -5.60 -0.21 -29.62
CA ALA A 159 -6.79 0.61 -29.37
C ALA A 159 -7.61 -0.04 -28.24
N ILE A 160 -7.85 0.72 -27.18
CA ILE A 160 -8.78 0.38 -26.12
C ILE A 160 -10.04 1.20 -26.38
N ASN A 161 -11.13 0.53 -26.74
CA ASN A 161 -12.40 1.17 -26.99
C ASN A 161 -13.30 1.04 -25.76
N PHE A 162 -13.92 2.12 -25.35
CA PHE A 162 -14.79 2.20 -24.20
C PHE A 162 -16.26 2.23 -24.62
N LYS A 163 -17.14 1.62 -23.79
CA LYS A 163 -18.60 1.73 -23.92
C LYS A 163 -19.06 3.19 -23.76
N GLN A 164 -18.43 3.92 -22.83
CA GLN A 164 -18.60 5.35 -22.58
C GLN A 164 -17.22 5.99 -22.43
N VAL A 165 -17.13 7.32 -22.43
CA VAL A 165 -15.89 8.05 -22.14
C VAL A 165 -15.30 7.55 -20.82
N ASP A 166 -13.97 7.40 -20.75
CA ASP A 166 -13.24 7.04 -19.54
C ASP A 166 -12.05 7.98 -19.33
N SER A 167 -12.28 9.07 -18.63
CA SER A 167 -11.26 10.08 -18.35
C SER A 167 -10.24 9.67 -17.29
N THR A 168 -10.51 8.59 -16.54
CA THR A 168 -9.68 8.10 -15.43
C THR A 168 -8.79 6.92 -15.83
N PHE A 169 -8.98 6.36 -17.01
CA PHE A 169 -8.38 5.10 -17.41
C PHE A 169 -6.84 5.09 -17.44
N ILE A 170 -6.19 6.25 -17.57
CA ILE A 170 -4.72 6.33 -17.51
C ILE A 170 -4.19 5.87 -16.14
N SER A 171 -4.84 6.27 -15.04
CA SER A 171 -4.48 5.77 -13.70
C SER A 171 -4.71 4.26 -13.57
N THR A 172 -5.82 3.76 -14.12
CA THR A 172 -6.10 2.32 -14.19
C THR A 172 -5.02 1.58 -15.00
N LEU A 173 -4.64 2.13 -16.16
CA LEU A 173 -3.62 1.55 -17.05
C LEU A 173 -2.24 1.44 -16.38
N ALA A 174 -1.90 2.37 -15.49
CA ALA A 174 -0.66 2.35 -14.73
C ALA A 174 -0.55 1.14 -13.78
N ASN A 175 -1.66 0.48 -13.45
CA ASN A 175 -1.69 -0.71 -12.61
C ASN A 175 -1.73 -2.03 -13.42
N VAL A 176 -1.67 -1.97 -14.76
CA VAL A 176 -1.66 -3.15 -15.63
C VAL A 176 -0.23 -3.55 -15.95
N PHE A 177 0.22 -4.68 -15.42
CA PHE A 177 1.52 -5.26 -15.76
C PHE A 177 1.43 -6.03 -17.07
N ILE A 178 2.40 -5.80 -17.96
CA ILE A 178 2.43 -6.46 -19.24
C ILE A 178 3.18 -7.80 -19.09
N VAL A 179 2.49 -8.87 -19.47
CA VAL A 179 2.97 -10.25 -19.35
C VAL A 179 3.07 -10.94 -20.71
N PRO A 180 3.98 -11.91 -20.91
CA PRO A 180 4.13 -12.61 -22.19
C PRO A 180 2.95 -13.57 -22.42
N LYS A 181 2.10 -13.27 -23.41
CA LYS A 181 0.94 -14.09 -23.79
C LYS A 181 1.31 -15.56 -23.97
N ARG A 182 2.43 -15.84 -24.65
CA ARG A 182 2.88 -17.21 -24.98
C ARG A 182 3.17 -18.10 -23.75
N ILE A 183 3.37 -17.48 -22.57
CA ILE A 183 3.56 -18.19 -21.30
C ILE A 183 2.23 -18.21 -20.54
N TRP A 184 1.68 -17.06 -20.24
CA TRP A 184 0.53 -16.95 -19.35
C TRP A 184 -0.76 -17.52 -19.91
N SER A 185 -0.94 -17.52 -21.26
CA SER A 185 -2.10 -18.16 -21.89
C SER A 185 -2.13 -19.70 -21.77
N LYS A 186 -1.02 -20.31 -21.35
CA LYS A 186 -0.89 -21.75 -21.15
C LYS A 186 -1.01 -22.16 -19.67
N VAL A 187 -1.03 -21.20 -18.76
CA VAL A 187 -1.19 -21.47 -17.34
C VAL A 187 -2.64 -21.89 -17.09
N LYS A 188 -2.83 -23.12 -16.63
CA LYS A 188 -4.17 -23.69 -16.40
C LYS A 188 -4.79 -23.20 -15.10
N ASP A 189 -3.97 -23.07 -14.06
CA ASP A 189 -4.36 -22.55 -12.75
C ASP A 189 -3.39 -21.44 -12.36
N VAL A 190 -3.87 -20.19 -12.46
CA VAL A 190 -3.07 -19.00 -12.16
C VAL A 190 -2.89 -18.83 -10.67
N THR A 191 -3.80 -19.34 -9.85
CA THR A 191 -3.75 -19.20 -8.39
C THR A 191 -2.63 -20.00 -7.74
N SER A 192 -2.33 -21.18 -8.30
CA SER A 192 -1.22 -22.04 -7.85
C SER A 192 0.09 -21.82 -8.60
N PHE A 193 0.08 -21.00 -9.66
CA PHE A 193 1.28 -20.75 -10.48
C PHE A 193 2.22 -19.77 -9.81
N THR A 194 3.28 -20.24 -9.17
CA THR A 194 4.26 -19.40 -8.46
C THR A 194 5.21 -18.61 -9.37
N ASN A 195 5.25 -18.92 -10.67
CA ASN A 195 6.14 -18.26 -11.65
C ASN A 195 7.61 -18.13 -11.16
N PRO A 196 8.26 -19.23 -10.77
CA PRO A 196 9.55 -19.20 -10.06
C PRO A 196 10.73 -18.69 -10.91
N ASN A 197 10.58 -18.66 -12.24
CA ASN A 197 11.56 -18.16 -13.20
C ASN A 197 10.87 -17.18 -14.17
N PRO A 198 10.57 -15.97 -13.71
CA PRO A 198 9.74 -15.02 -14.44
C PRO A 198 10.41 -14.53 -15.72
N VAL A 199 9.60 -14.34 -16.76
CA VAL A 199 10.00 -13.72 -18.03
C VAL A 199 9.31 -12.37 -18.14
N GLY A 200 10.06 -11.30 -17.95
CA GLY A 200 9.58 -9.91 -17.97
C GLY A 200 10.37 -9.04 -18.95
N THR A 201 9.93 -7.81 -19.16
CA THR A 201 10.62 -6.79 -19.96
C THR A 201 11.50 -5.89 -19.09
N GLY A 202 11.33 -5.95 -17.78
CA GLY A 202 11.89 -5.01 -16.82
C GLY A 202 13.41 -5.03 -16.68
N PRO A 203 13.97 -4.02 -15.96
CA PRO A 203 15.41 -3.83 -15.84
C PRO A 203 16.12 -4.92 -15.02
N PHE A 204 15.42 -5.64 -14.14
CA PHE A 204 15.98 -6.67 -13.26
C PHE A 204 15.11 -7.91 -13.32
N ASN A 205 15.64 -9.03 -13.84
CA ASN A 205 14.84 -10.23 -14.02
C ASN A 205 15.62 -11.55 -13.82
N ARG A 206 16.89 -11.48 -13.46
CA ARG A 206 17.68 -12.66 -13.16
C ARG A 206 17.72 -12.89 -11.65
N ILE A 207 17.00 -13.90 -11.17
CA ILE A 207 17.05 -14.31 -9.78
C ILE A 207 18.36 -15.08 -9.56
N THR A 208 19.36 -14.39 -9.02
CA THR A 208 20.72 -14.96 -8.84
C THR A 208 20.95 -15.53 -7.46
N ARG A 209 20.12 -15.15 -6.49
CA ARG A 209 20.04 -15.74 -5.16
C ARG A 209 18.59 -15.69 -4.68
N PHE A 210 18.18 -16.72 -3.95
CA PHE A 210 16.88 -16.75 -3.30
C PHE A 210 16.91 -17.71 -2.10
N ASN A 211 16.52 -17.21 -0.94
CA ASN A 211 16.22 -17.97 0.26
C ASN A 211 15.09 -17.28 1.05
N ALA A 212 14.71 -17.86 2.19
CA ALA A 212 13.61 -17.33 3.00
C ALA A 212 13.88 -15.95 3.63
N GLN A 213 15.12 -15.48 3.66
CA GLN A 213 15.52 -14.22 4.29
C GLN A 213 15.97 -13.15 3.29
N ASP A 214 16.39 -13.54 2.10
CA ASP A 214 16.83 -12.60 1.06
C ASP A 214 16.66 -13.14 -0.36
N TYR A 215 16.56 -12.22 -1.31
CA TYR A 215 16.67 -12.54 -2.74
C TYR A 215 17.36 -11.42 -3.51
N VAL A 216 18.03 -11.79 -4.60
CA VAL A 216 18.75 -10.89 -5.49
C VAL A 216 18.22 -10.99 -6.90
N LEU A 217 17.82 -9.84 -7.43
CA LEU A 217 17.48 -9.67 -8.83
C LEU A 217 18.61 -8.92 -9.54
N SER A 218 19.30 -9.60 -10.44
CA SER A 218 20.37 -9.02 -11.23
C SER A 218 19.84 -8.40 -12.51
N LYS A 219 20.62 -7.46 -13.06
CA LYS A 219 20.35 -6.72 -14.28
C LYS A 219 19.92 -7.63 -15.44
N ASN A 220 18.88 -7.20 -16.15
CA ASN A 220 18.46 -7.81 -17.41
C ASN A 220 19.44 -7.42 -18.53
N PRO A 221 20.23 -8.36 -19.07
CA PRO A 221 21.21 -8.04 -20.13
C PRO A 221 20.54 -7.64 -21.45
N ARG A 222 19.25 -7.95 -21.61
CA ARG A 222 18.44 -7.63 -22.78
C ARG A 222 17.50 -6.45 -22.56
N TYR A 223 17.73 -5.66 -21.48
CA TYR A 223 16.88 -4.51 -21.22
C TYR A 223 16.88 -3.54 -22.40
N TRP A 224 15.70 -3.19 -22.85
CA TRP A 224 15.49 -2.42 -24.10
C TRP A 224 16.02 -0.98 -24.04
N LYS A 225 16.11 -0.38 -22.85
CA LYS A 225 16.62 0.96 -22.66
C LYS A 225 18.15 0.92 -22.52
N LYS A 226 18.85 1.27 -23.61
CA LYS A 226 20.32 1.25 -23.65
C LYS A 226 20.97 1.96 -22.46
N GLY A 227 21.95 1.29 -21.85
CA GLY A 227 22.72 1.82 -20.73
C GLY A 227 22.00 1.81 -19.39
N PHE A 228 20.82 1.19 -19.29
CA PHE A 228 20.07 1.02 -18.05
C PHE A 228 19.84 -0.46 -17.72
N PRO A 229 19.58 -0.77 -16.43
CA PRO A 229 19.81 0.09 -15.28
C PRO A 229 21.30 0.40 -15.08
N LYS A 230 21.63 1.45 -14.29
CA LYS A 230 23.03 1.80 -13.98
C LYS A 230 23.61 0.97 -12.84
N VAL A 231 22.74 0.45 -11.97
CA VAL A 231 23.11 -0.45 -10.87
C VAL A 231 23.07 -1.90 -11.35
N PRO A 232 23.96 -2.78 -10.86
CA PRO A 232 24.07 -4.15 -11.37
C PRO A 232 22.98 -5.09 -10.85
N CYS A 233 22.46 -4.88 -9.65
CA CYS A 233 21.46 -5.70 -9.01
C CYS A 233 20.73 -4.93 -7.91
N VAL A 234 19.59 -5.48 -7.51
CA VAL A 234 18.85 -5.12 -6.30
C VAL A 234 18.70 -6.35 -5.42
N GLU A 235 18.85 -6.17 -4.13
CA GLU A 235 18.70 -7.19 -3.11
C GLU A 235 17.57 -6.79 -2.15
N ARG A 236 16.74 -7.74 -1.78
CA ARG A 236 15.72 -7.56 -0.75
C ARG A 236 16.06 -8.46 0.42
N ILE A 237 16.27 -7.88 1.60
CA ILE A 237 16.48 -8.60 2.86
C ILE A 237 15.27 -8.41 3.77
N ALA A 238 14.86 -9.48 4.46
CA ALA A 238 13.68 -9.48 5.32
C ALA A 238 13.94 -8.80 6.66
N ALA A 239 12.92 -8.10 7.18
CA ALA A 239 12.86 -7.65 8.57
C ALA A 239 11.42 -7.77 9.10
N THR A 240 11.26 -8.35 10.27
CA THR A 240 9.95 -8.63 10.87
C THR A 240 9.34 -7.43 11.58
N SER A 241 10.13 -6.39 11.89
CA SER A 241 9.69 -5.20 12.64
C SER A 241 10.46 -3.95 12.23
N ASN A 242 9.94 -2.79 12.64
CA ASN A 242 10.64 -1.51 12.46
C ASN A 242 12.04 -1.52 13.11
N ASP A 243 12.18 -2.12 14.29
CA ASP A 243 13.46 -2.18 15.01
C ASP A 243 14.46 -3.10 14.30
N ALA A 244 14.01 -4.23 13.76
CA ALA A 244 14.86 -5.12 12.98
C ALA A 244 15.37 -4.43 11.70
N ALA A 245 14.50 -3.69 10.99
CA ALA A 245 14.89 -2.93 9.82
C ALA A 245 15.84 -1.76 10.18
N LEU A 246 15.59 -1.05 11.29
CA LEU A 246 16.48 -0.01 11.81
C LEU A 246 17.88 -0.55 12.07
N LEU A 247 17.99 -1.70 12.74
CA LEU A 247 19.29 -2.32 13.01
C LEU A 247 20.05 -2.62 11.72
N GLN A 248 19.38 -3.14 10.69
CA GLN A 248 20.01 -3.43 9.39
C GLN A 248 20.57 -2.17 8.71
N ILE A 249 19.86 -1.03 8.75
CA ILE A 249 20.35 0.21 8.13
C ILE A 249 21.47 0.87 8.92
N VAL A 250 21.40 0.86 10.24
CA VAL A 250 22.44 1.43 11.12
C VAL A 250 23.74 0.63 10.98
N GLN A 251 23.64 -0.69 10.85
CA GLN A 251 24.78 -1.58 10.57
C GLN A 251 25.29 -1.51 9.12
N GLY A 252 24.65 -0.71 8.26
CA GLY A 252 25.01 -0.60 6.86
C GLY A 252 24.74 -1.87 6.03
N GLN A 253 23.84 -2.74 6.49
CA GLN A 253 23.43 -3.95 5.77
C GLN A 253 22.42 -3.64 4.66
N ALA A 254 21.68 -2.53 4.76
CA ALA A 254 20.75 -2.05 3.76
C ALA A 254 21.03 -0.59 3.38
N ASP A 255 20.73 -0.25 2.13
CA ASP A 255 20.89 1.08 1.54
C ASP A 255 19.56 1.85 1.46
N TRP A 256 18.44 1.16 1.49
CA TRP A 256 17.13 1.72 1.22
C TRP A 256 16.05 1.01 2.02
N THR A 257 15.16 1.79 2.66
CA THR A 257 14.15 1.17 3.52
C THR A 257 12.74 1.65 3.24
N HIS A 258 11.80 0.81 3.70
CA HIS A 258 10.40 1.16 3.90
C HIS A 258 10.00 0.70 5.31
N ASN A 259 10.35 1.51 6.31
CA ASN A 259 9.96 1.31 7.70
C ASN A 259 9.97 2.62 8.46
N PHE A 260 9.18 2.68 9.52
CA PHE A 260 9.24 3.77 10.49
C PHE A 260 10.54 3.70 11.30
N VAL A 261 11.16 4.87 11.50
CA VAL A 261 12.33 5.05 12.37
C VAL A 261 12.03 6.18 13.36
N PRO A 262 11.84 5.87 14.64
CA PRO A 262 11.58 6.88 15.66
C PRO A 262 12.80 7.80 15.81
N ASN A 263 12.57 9.11 15.88
CA ASN A 263 13.64 10.12 15.99
C ASN A 263 14.78 9.85 14.97
N VAL A 264 14.42 9.83 13.70
CA VAL A 264 15.31 9.42 12.59
C VAL A 264 16.61 10.21 12.55
N GLU A 265 16.60 11.46 12.99
CA GLU A 265 17.77 12.34 13.07
C GLU A 265 18.82 11.75 14.00
N LYS A 266 18.39 11.24 15.16
CA LYS A 266 19.28 10.65 16.18
C LYS A 266 19.55 9.16 15.91
N ALA A 267 18.48 8.42 15.56
CA ALA A 267 18.56 6.96 15.44
C ALA A 267 19.30 6.50 14.17
N TYR A 268 19.30 7.33 13.12
CA TYR A 268 19.91 6.96 11.84
C TYR A 268 20.84 8.05 11.28
N ILE A 269 20.33 9.27 11.01
CA ILE A 269 21.08 10.30 10.30
C ILE A 269 22.36 10.71 11.06
N ALA A 270 22.32 10.76 12.39
CA ALA A 270 23.48 11.14 13.21
C ALA A 270 24.67 10.21 13.08
N HIS A 271 24.48 8.94 12.67
CA HIS A 271 25.56 7.97 12.50
C HIS A 271 26.42 8.25 11.26
N ASP A 272 25.86 8.87 10.21
CA ASP A 272 26.61 9.37 9.03
C ASP A 272 25.82 10.49 8.35
N LYS A 273 25.94 11.71 8.89
CA LYS A 273 25.21 12.90 8.43
C LYS A 273 25.42 13.24 6.95
N LYS A 274 26.53 12.79 6.39
CA LYS A 274 26.87 13.03 4.98
C LYS A 274 26.11 12.11 4.05
N HIS A 275 25.89 10.85 4.45
CA HIS A 275 25.39 9.83 3.55
C HIS A 275 24.02 9.28 3.96
N TYR A 276 23.59 9.43 5.21
CA TYR A 276 22.32 8.89 5.69
C TYR A 276 21.23 9.94 5.63
N HIS A 277 20.14 9.61 4.97
CA HIS A 277 19.02 10.51 4.69
C HIS A 277 17.68 9.86 4.95
N ALA A 278 16.69 10.70 5.24
CA ALA A 278 15.29 10.30 5.31
C ALA A 278 14.47 11.10 4.29
N SER A 279 13.53 10.44 3.65
CA SER A 279 12.55 11.05 2.76
C SER A 279 11.15 10.71 3.26
N TYR A 280 10.76 11.32 4.38
CA TYR A 280 9.43 11.16 4.95
C TYR A 280 8.48 12.15 4.29
N LEU A 281 7.91 11.72 3.16
CA LEU A 281 6.97 12.55 2.42
C LEU A 281 5.63 12.57 3.14
N GLY A 282 5.28 13.70 3.74
CA GLY A 282 3.97 13.95 4.32
C GLY A 282 2.86 14.19 3.28
N ALA A 283 2.88 13.45 2.19
CA ALA A 283 1.92 13.49 1.08
C ALA A 283 1.48 12.07 0.67
N GLY A 284 1.62 11.10 1.57
CA GLY A 284 1.15 9.73 1.37
C GLY A 284 -0.38 9.60 1.47
N LEU A 285 -0.85 8.37 1.39
CA LEU A 285 -2.25 8.04 1.57
C LEU A 285 -2.72 8.38 2.99
N PRO A 286 -3.99 8.78 3.19
CA PRO A 286 -4.54 8.91 4.52
C PRO A 286 -4.46 7.60 5.29
N THR A 287 -4.08 7.66 6.56
CA THR A 287 -4.25 6.58 7.53
C THR A 287 -5.48 6.88 8.35
N GLY A 288 -6.35 5.90 8.48
CA GLY A 288 -7.63 6.04 9.17
C GLY A 288 -8.03 4.84 10.00
N LEU A 289 -8.95 5.10 10.93
CA LEU A 289 -9.62 4.06 11.68
C LEU A 289 -10.87 3.62 10.93
N PHE A 290 -10.97 2.33 10.67
CA PHE A 290 -12.09 1.69 10.00
C PHE A 290 -12.95 0.93 10.99
N PHE A 291 -14.24 0.84 10.67
CA PHE A 291 -15.21 -0.03 11.34
C PHE A 291 -15.93 -0.87 10.30
N ASP A 292 -16.29 -2.09 10.63
CA ASP A 292 -17.22 -2.91 9.83
C ASP A 292 -18.63 -2.30 9.91
N LEU A 293 -19.04 -1.58 8.86
CA LEU A 293 -20.31 -0.87 8.83
C LEU A 293 -21.53 -1.78 8.60
N THR A 294 -21.32 -3.06 8.38
CA THR A 294 -22.41 -4.06 8.39
C THR A 294 -22.91 -4.33 9.81
N LYS A 295 -22.15 -3.90 10.83
CA LYS A 295 -22.44 -4.15 12.24
C LYS A 295 -22.94 -2.91 12.97
N TYR A 296 -23.92 -3.10 13.81
CA TYR A 296 -24.42 -2.10 14.75
C TYR A 296 -23.55 -2.09 16.02
N PRO A 297 -23.26 -0.92 16.62
CA PRO A 297 -23.70 0.44 16.25
C PRO A 297 -22.73 1.13 15.26
N TYR A 298 -21.71 0.44 14.74
CA TYR A 298 -20.66 1.01 13.88
C TYR A 298 -21.22 1.52 12.55
N SER A 299 -22.35 0.95 12.08
CA SER A 299 -23.11 1.40 10.91
C SER A 299 -23.70 2.81 11.06
N LEU A 300 -23.86 3.32 12.28
CA LEU A 300 -24.41 4.66 12.51
C LEU A 300 -23.37 5.76 12.20
N PRO A 301 -23.64 6.69 11.26
CA PRO A 301 -22.73 7.82 11.02
C PRO A 301 -22.46 8.67 12.27
N ALA A 302 -23.46 8.83 13.14
CA ALA A 302 -23.33 9.57 14.40
C ALA A 302 -22.31 8.92 15.34
N PHE A 303 -22.26 7.58 15.42
CA PHE A 303 -21.23 6.86 16.17
C PHE A 303 -19.83 7.25 15.67
N ARG A 304 -19.57 7.12 14.37
CA ARG A 304 -18.25 7.43 13.79
C ARG A 304 -17.87 8.90 13.92
N LYS A 305 -18.84 9.82 13.82
CA LYS A 305 -18.63 11.26 14.05
C LYS A 305 -18.23 11.54 15.52
N GLY A 306 -18.91 10.90 16.46
CA GLY A 306 -18.56 10.99 17.88
C GLY A 306 -17.16 10.43 18.16
N VAL A 307 -16.83 9.25 17.63
CA VAL A 307 -15.47 8.67 17.71
C VAL A 307 -14.43 9.62 17.08
N SER A 308 -14.73 10.21 15.93
CA SER A 308 -13.82 11.17 15.27
C SER A 308 -13.52 12.39 16.14
N GLN A 309 -14.52 12.91 16.86
CA GLN A 309 -14.36 14.03 17.78
C GLN A 309 -13.68 13.64 19.11
N ALA A 310 -13.76 12.37 19.49
CA ALA A 310 -13.10 11.85 20.69
C ALA A 310 -11.59 11.63 20.52
N ILE A 311 -11.07 11.60 19.29
CA ILE A 311 -9.65 11.30 19.01
C ILE A 311 -8.82 12.58 18.95
N ASP A 312 -7.82 12.68 19.82
CA ASP A 312 -6.79 13.72 19.78
C ASP A 312 -5.72 13.39 18.72
N ARG A 313 -5.99 13.79 17.48
CA ARG A 313 -5.08 13.57 16.35
C ARG A 313 -3.72 14.23 16.53
N GLN A 314 -3.64 15.36 17.24
CA GLN A 314 -2.37 16.04 17.50
C GLN A 314 -1.50 15.20 18.43
N LYS A 315 -2.11 14.61 19.47
CA LYS A 315 -1.41 13.70 20.39
C LYS A 315 -0.98 12.42 19.67
N VAL A 316 -1.85 11.84 18.82
CA VAL A 316 -1.53 10.67 17.99
C VAL A 316 -0.31 10.97 17.11
N VAL A 317 -0.33 12.07 16.37
CA VAL A 317 0.79 12.48 15.51
C VAL A 317 2.06 12.74 16.30
N LYS A 318 1.95 13.49 17.41
CA LYS A 318 3.12 13.89 18.20
C LYS A 318 3.82 12.70 18.86
N LEU A 319 3.07 11.76 19.42
CA LEU A 319 3.61 10.67 20.23
C LEU A 319 3.67 9.33 19.48
N GLY A 320 2.69 9.01 18.62
CA GLY A 320 2.68 7.79 17.81
C GLY A 320 3.57 7.92 16.59
N GLU A 321 3.44 9.03 15.85
CA GLU A 321 4.14 9.26 14.58
C GLU A 321 5.37 10.19 14.72
N TYR A 322 5.81 10.49 15.95
CA TYR A 322 6.96 11.36 16.27
C TYR A 322 6.91 12.75 15.60
N GLY A 323 5.72 13.24 15.25
CA GLY A 323 5.53 14.51 14.56
C GLY A 323 5.81 14.49 13.06
N TYR A 324 6.16 13.37 12.48
CA TYR A 324 6.48 13.25 11.03
C TYR A 324 5.23 13.22 10.16
N ALA A 325 4.12 12.73 10.69
CA ALA A 325 2.84 12.69 10.00
C ALA A 325 2.02 13.96 10.26
N PRO A 326 1.50 14.67 9.25
CA PRO A 326 0.51 15.73 9.50
C PRO A 326 -0.84 15.12 9.89
N ALA A 327 -1.47 15.70 10.93
CA ALA A 327 -2.85 15.36 11.25
C ALA A 327 -3.80 15.76 10.11
N LEU A 328 -4.85 14.96 9.89
CA LEU A 328 -5.87 15.20 8.89
C LEU A 328 -7.17 15.74 9.52
N ASN A 329 -7.94 16.48 8.71
CA ASN A 329 -9.33 16.73 9.00
C ASN A 329 -10.21 15.54 8.56
N ALA A 330 -11.52 15.66 8.71
CA ALA A 330 -12.44 14.56 8.41
C ALA A 330 -12.61 14.23 6.91
N LEU A 331 -12.10 15.06 5.98
CA LEU A 331 -12.04 14.71 4.55
C LEU A 331 -10.85 13.81 4.20
N GLY A 332 -9.70 14.06 4.82
CA GLY A 332 -8.52 13.22 4.65
C GLY A 332 -7.73 13.42 3.35
N ILE A 333 -8.18 14.27 2.42
CA ILE A 333 -7.62 14.36 1.05
C ILE A 333 -6.81 15.62 0.75
N GLU A 334 -6.73 16.57 1.66
CA GLU A 334 -6.21 17.92 1.38
C GLU A 334 -4.74 17.96 0.95
N ARG A 335 -3.94 17.04 1.47
CA ARG A 335 -2.49 17.05 1.21
C ARG A 335 -2.15 16.60 -0.20
N ILE A 336 -2.88 15.63 -0.73
CA ILE A 336 -2.66 15.12 -2.10
C ILE A 336 -3.53 15.89 -3.09
N TYR A 337 -4.79 16.12 -2.73
CA TYR A 337 -5.82 16.60 -3.64
C TYR A 337 -6.36 17.99 -3.27
N GLY A 338 -5.56 18.85 -2.60
CA GLY A 338 -6.03 20.13 -2.07
C GLY A 338 -6.75 21.04 -3.04
N LYS A 339 -6.36 21.01 -4.33
CA LYS A 339 -7.05 21.75 -5.42
C LYS A 339 -8.44 21.20 -5.77
N TRP A 340 -8.78 20.00 -5.28
CA TRP A 340 -10.07 19.36 -5.49
C TRP A 340 -11.02 19.54 -4.30
N VAL A 341 -10.55 20.09 -3.18
CA VAL A 341 -11.34 20.24 -1.95
C VAL A 341 -12.29 21.42 -2.04
N ASP A 342 -13.56 21.18 -1.73
CA ASP A 342 -14.59 22.25 -1.65
C ASP A 342 -14.28 23.19 -0.47
N PRO A 343 -14.00 24.49 -0.75
CA PRO A 343 -13.77 25.46 0.30
C PRO A 343 -14.91 25.56 1.32
N LYS A 344 -16.16 25.31 0.90
CA LYS A 344 -17.36 25.38 1.74
C LYS A 344 -17.42 24.26 2.80
N LEU A 345 -16.79 23.12 2.54
CA LEU A 345 -16.80 21.96 3.43
C LEU A 345 -15.66 21.98 4.45
N LYS A 346 -14.65 22.82 4.29
CA LYS A 346 -13.47 22.88 5.18
C LYS A 346 -13.83 23.07 6.64
N ALA A 347 -14.77 23.96 6.96
CA ALA A 347 -15.20 24.21 8.34
C ALA A 347 -15.87 22.97 8.97
N GLN A 348 -16.73 22.28 8.21
CA GLN A 348 -17.38 21.05 8.67
C GLN A 348 -16.34 19.93 8.88
N ALA A 349 -15.43 19.74 7.93
CA ALA A 349 -14.37 18.75 8.02
C ALA A 349 -13.46 18.99 9.22
N LYS A 350 -13.08 20.25 9.48
CA LYS A 350 -12.30 20.64 10.65
C LYS A 350 -13.06 20.35 11.94
N ARG A 351 -14.34 20.75 12.05
CA ARG A 351 -15.16 20.53 13.25
C ARG A 351 -15.30 19.05 13.60
N LEU A 352 -15.52 18.18 12.62
CA LEU A 352 -15.63 16.74 12.82
C LEU A 352 -14.30 16.08 13.27
N ALA A 353 -13.15 16.69 12.97
CA ALA A 353 -11.83 16.21 13.36
C ALA A 353 -11.26 16.92 14.59
N THR A 354 -11.91 17.98 15.10
CA THR A 354 -11.44 18.70 16.28
C THR A 354 -11.71 17.85 17.54
N TYR A 355 -10.65 17.58 18.29
CA TYR A 355 -10.75 16.85 19.56
C TYR A 355 -11.60 17.63 20.58
N SER A 356 -12.64 16.99 21.05
CA SER A 356 -13.50 17.51 22.12
C SER A 356 -14.34 16.36 22.70
N GLN A 357 -14.01 15.96 23.92
CA GLN A 357 -14.81 14.95 24.64
C GLN A 357 -16.27 15.40 24.81
N ALA A 358 -16.50 16.70 25.12
CA ALA A 358 -17.84 17.26 25.27
C ALA A 358 -18.65 17.17 23.95
N ALA A 359 -18.04 17.51 22.79
CA ALA A 359 -18.69 17.39 21.50
C ALA A 359 -18.95 15.92 21.13
N ALA A 360 -18.01 15.02 21.42
CA ALA A 360 -18.19 13.58 21.21
C ALA A 360 -19.36 13.03 22.04
N ARG A 361 -19.38 13.33 23.35
CA ARG A 361 -20.47 12.92 24.24
C ARG A 361 -21.82 13.46 23.77
N LYS A 362 -21.87 14.73 23.36
CA LYS A 362 -23.09 15.33 22.80
C LYS A 362 -23.53 14.61 21.53
N THR A 363 -22.60 14.33 20.62
CA THR A 363 -22.90 13.60 19.37
C THR A 363 -23.48 12.22 19.64
N PHE A 364 -22.94 11.50 20.64
CA PHE A 364 -23.48 10.20 21.05
C PHE A 364 -24.88 10.33 21.66
N THR A 365 -25.08 11.27 22.62
CA THR A 365 -26.39 11.43 23.28
C THR A 365 -27.48 11.90 22.31
N ASP A 366 -27.17 12.82 21.41
CA ASP A 366 -28.10 13.28 20.34
C ASP A 366 -28.52 12.12 19.43
N ALA A 367 -27.68 11.08 19.30
CA ALA A 367 -27.96 9.87 18.51
C ALA A 367 -28.62 8.73 19.32
N GLY A 368 -29.03 8.99 20.58
CA GLY A 368 -29.71 8.04 21.42
C GLY A 368 -28.82 7.11 22.26
N PHE A 369 -27.50 7.29 22.21
CA PHE A 369 -26.59 6.59 23.12
C PHE A 369 -26.75 7.12 24.55
N ARG A 370 -26.47 6.28 25.54
CA ARG A 370 -26.62 6.61 26.95
C ARG A 370 -25.38 6.26 27.75
N TYR A 371 -25.12 7.03 28.81
CA TYR A 371 -24.04 6.76 29.76
C TYR A 371 -24.58 6.09 31.01
N ARG A 372 -23.92 5.01 31.47
CA ARG A 372 -24.20 4.33 32.76
C ARG A 372 -22.87 4.04 33.45
N GLY A 373 -22.68 4.56 34.65
CA GLY A 373 -21.42 4.40 35.41
C GLY A 373 -20.16 4.88 34.68
N GLY A 374 -20.31 5.82 33.73
CA GLY A 374 -19.20 6.32 32.90
C GLY A 374 -19.06 5.60 31.56
N ASP A 375 -19.61 4.41 31.40
CA ASP A 375 -19.57 3.63 30.17
C ASP A 375 -20.64 4.08 29.18
N LEU A 376 -20.33 4.01 27.88
CA LEU A 376 -21.23 4.31 26.78
C LEU A 376 -22.01 3.05 26.35
N TYR A 377 -23.32 3.18 26.28
CA TYR A 377 -24.24 2.17 25.78
C TYR A 377 -24.92 2.67 24.50
N ASP A 378 -25.08 1.80 23.55
CA ASP A 378 -25.77 2.10 22.30
C ASP A 378 -27.30 2.23 22.48
N PRO A 379 -28.06 2.72 21.48
CA PRO A 379 -29.51 2.83 21.55
C PRO A 379 -30.28 1.53 21.81
N ARG A 380 -29.67 0.36 21.58
CA ARG A 380 -30.23 -0.96 21.90
C ARG A 380 -29.98 -1.39 23.34
N GLY A 381 -29.06 -0.70 24.03
CA GLY A 381 -28.72 -0.97 25.42
C GLY A 381 -27.46 -1.82 25.60
N ASP A 382 -26.70 -2.10 24.53
CA ASP A 382 -25.46 -2.83 24.59
C ASP A 382 -24.29 -1.89 24.90
N ARG A 383 -23.34 -2.35 25.75
CA ARG A 383 -22.13 -1.59 26.06
C ARG A 383 -21.23 -1.50 24.82
N VAL A 384 -20.79 -0.30 24.47
CA VAL A 384 -19.92 -0.08 23.32
C VAL A 384 -18.50 -0.55 23.64
N ARG A 385 -18.07 -1.62 23.00
CA ARG A 385 -16.73 -2.20 23.15
C ARG A 385 -16.24 -2.83 21.88
N PHE A 386 -14.91 -2.72 21.59
CA PHE A 386 -14.28 -3.34 20.43
C PHE A 386 -12.76 -3.39 20.56
N GLN A 387 -12.14 -4.20 19.68
CA GLN A 387 -10.69 -4.26 19.52
C GLN A 387 -10.29 -3.63 18.19
N MET A 388 -9.17 -2.89 18.21
CA MET A 388 -8.53 -2.30 17.03
C MET A 388 -7.33 -3.15 16.66
N HIS A 389 -7.35 -3.75 15.48
CA HIS A 389 -6.34 -4.71 15.02
C HIS A 389 -5.20 -4.01 14.30
N VAL A 390 -3.96 -4.42 14.60
CA VAL A 390 -2.72 -3.90 14.01
C VAL A 390 -1.60 -4.94 14.05
N ILE A 391 -0.67 -4.88 13.12
CA ILE A 391 0.55 -5.69 13.15
C ILE A 391 1.47 -5.21 14.27
N GLY A 392 1.83 -6.10 15.20
CA GLY A 392 2.59 -5.75 16.40
C GLY A 392 4.00 -5.20 16.14
N GLY A 393 4.61 -5.57 15.01
CA GLY A 393 5.91 -5.05 14.57
C GLY A 393 5.91 -3.60 14.05
N TRP A 394 4.74 -2.97 13.88
CA TRP A 394 4.60 -1.58 13.45
C TRP A 394 4.41 -0.66 14.65
N SER A 395 5.52 -0.31 15.29
CA SER A 395 5.54 0.37 16.59
C SER A 395 4.86 1.75 16.58
N ASP A 396 4.92 2.48 15.47
CA ASP A 396 4.21 3.74 15.24
C ASP A 396 2.69 3.56 15.33
N TRP A 397 2.15 2.60 14.59
CA TRP A 397 0.72 2.33 14.57
C TRP A 397 0.21 1.72 15.89
N VAL A 398 1.02 0.88 16.54
CA VAL A 398 0.70 0.34 17.88
C VAL A 398 0.57 1.47 18.89
N ALA A 399 1.55 2.40 18.93
CA ALA A 399 1.52 3.55 19.82
C ALA A 399 0.33 4.49 19.50
N SER A 400 0.06 4.72 18.22
CA SER A 400 -1.08 5.52 17.75
C SER A 400 -2.41 4.94 18.23
N LEU A 401 -2.61 3.63 18.12
CA LEU A 401 -3.84 2.96 18.57
C LEU A 401 -3.98 2.92 20.09
N GLN A 402 -2.88 2.81 20.85
CA GLN A 402 -2.93 2.91 22.32
C GLN A 402 -3.39 4.29 22.78
N ILE A 403 -2.93 5.36 22.11
CA ILE A 403 -3.40 6.74 22.39
C ILE A 403 -4.88 6.86 22.06
N ILE A 404 -5.33 6.32 20.93
CA ILE A 404 -6.74 6.31 20.52
C ILE A 404 -7.59 5.54 21.52
N ALA A 405 -7.16 4.36 21.97
CA ALA A 405 -7.87 3.57 22.97
C ALA A 405 -8.10 4.35 24.27
N ASN A 406 -7.07 5.08 24.75
CA ASN A 406 -7.18 5.93 25.92
C ASN A 406 -8.18 7.09 25.69
N ASN A 407 -8.12 7.76 24.52
CA ASN A 407 -9.08 8.82 24.20
C ASN A 407 -10.53 8.30 24.13
N LEU A 408 -10.74 7.10 23.62
CA LEU A 408 -12.05 6.48 23.55
C LEU A 408 -12.57 6.07 24.93
N LYS A 409 -11.70 5.59 25.81
CA LYS A 409 -12.02 5.31 27.21
C LYS A 409 -12.51 6.55 27.95
N ASP A 410 -11.88 7.71 27.70
CA ASP A 410 -12.28 9.00 28.30
C ASP A 410 -13.71 9.43 27.95
N VAL A 411 -14.30 8.88 26.89
CA VAL A 411 -15.69 9.09 26.48
C VAL A 411 -16.56 7.84 26.70
N GLY A 412 -16.11 6.89 27.54
CA GLY A 412 -16.87 5.74 27.96
C GLY A 412 -16.90 4.55 26.98
N ILE A 413 -16.05 4.54 25.96
CA ILE A 413 -15.93 3.42 25.01
C ILE A 413 -14.83 2.47 25.47
N ASP A 414 -15.16 1.19 25.65
CA ASP A 414 -14.23 0.12 26.00
C ASP A 414 -13.49 -0.37 24.75
N ALA A 415 -12.48 0.40 24.34
CA ALA A 415 -11.63 0.09 23.18
C ALA A 415 -10.26 -0.43 23.62
N SER A 416 -9.77 -1.49 22.97
CA SER A 416 -8.44 -2.05 23.21
C SER A 416 -7.69 -2.32 21.92
N VAL A 417 -6.38 -2.54 22.00
CA VAL A 417 -5.52 -2.84 20.84
C VAL A 417 -5.27 -4.34 20.79
N LYS A 418 -5.49 -4.94 19.62
CA LYS A 418 -5.16 -6.33 19.32
C LYS A 418 -3.94 -6.38 18.41
N LEU A 419 -2.85 -6.94 18.92
CA LEU A 419 -1.62 -7.13 18.15
C LEU A 419 -1.70 -8.44 17.38
N GLU A 420 -1.43 -8.36 16.07
CA GLU A 420 -1.24 -9.52 15.21
C GLU A 420 0.27 -9.72 14.98
N PRO A 421 0.76 -10.97 14.91
CA PRO A 421 2.20 -11.21 14.83
C PRO A 421 2.83 -10.68 13.53
N ASP A 422 2.12 -10.77 12.42
CA ASP A 422 2.61 -10.41 11.09
C ASP A 422 1.45 -10.17 10.10
N TRP A 423 1.80 -9.87 8.85
CA TRP A 423 0.84 -9.67 7.76
C TRP A 423 -0.03 -10.90 7.49
N GLY A 424 0.54 -12.10 7.53
CA GLY A 424 -0.20 -13.33 7.22
C GLY A 424 -1.24 -13.70 8.26
N ALA A 425 -1.02 -13.34 9.53
CA ALA A 425 -2.01 -13.46 10.57
C ALA A 425 -3.01 -12.29 10.54
N TRP A 426 -2.52 -11.06 10.28
CA TRP A 426 -3.36 -9.86 10.26
C TRP A 426 -4.38 -9.89 9.12
N GLN A 427 -3.96 -10.21 7.89
CA GLN A 427 -4.83 -10.13 6.72
C GLN A 427 -6.08 -11.02 6.81
N PRO A 428 -6.01 -12.32 7.13
CA PRO A 428 -7.19 -13.15 7.30
C PRO A 428 -8.10 -12.66 8.45
N ASN A 429 -7.51 -12.15 9.54
CA ASN A 429 -8.27 -11.61 10.65
C ASN A 429 -8.98 -10.31 10.26
N ALA A 430 -8.31 -9.39 9.56
CA ALA A 430 -8.90 -8.15 9.06
C ALA A 430 -10.07 -8.39 8.08
N MET A 431 -10.02 -9.49 7.32
CA MET A 431 -11.08 -9.89 6.39
C MET A 431 -12.22 -10.65 7.09
N SER A 432 -12.00 -11.14 8.32
CA SER A 432 -12.99 -11.95 9.02
C SER A 432 -14.16 -11.08 9.54
N THR A 433 -15.33 -11.68 9.63
CA THR A 433 -16.50 -11.03 10.25
C THR A 433 -16.34 -10.76 11.75
N LYS A 434 -15.27 -11.26 12.38
CA LYS A 434 -14.99 -11.07 13.81
C LYS A 434 -14.28 -9.74 14.10
N VAL A 435 -13.50 -9.22 13.16
CA VAL A 435 -12.82 -7.93 13.30
C VAL A 435 -13.80 -6.81 13.01
N VAL A 436 -14.02 -5.94 13.98
CA VAL A 436 -14.94 -4.79 13.83
C VAL A 436 -14.21 -3.48 13.61
N SER A 437 -12.91 -3.39 13.92
CA SER A 437 -12.12 -2.16 13.73
C SER A 437 -10.66 -2.47 13.43
N LEU A 438 -10.07 -1.66 12.56
CA LEU A 438 -8.66 -1.73 12.18
C LEU A 438 -8.09 -0.36 11.81
N LEU A 439 -6.76 -0.24 11.88
CA LEU A 439 -6.02 0.90 11.37
C LEU A 439 -5.41 0.54 10.03
N TRP A 440 -5.63 1.37 9.00
CA TRP A 440 -5.08 1.13 7.67
C TRP A 440 -4.94 2.40 6.83
N ASN A 441 -4.13 2.32 5.78
CA ASN A 441 -4.08 3.33 4.72
C ASN A 441 -5.21 3.10 3.72
N TYR A 442 -5.74 4.17 3.12
CA TYR A 442 -6.82 4.07 2.16
C TYR A 442 -6.72 5.11 1.03
N GLY A 443 -7.47 4.87 -0.05
CA GLY A 443 -7.41 5.65 -1.26
C GLY A 443 -6.30 5.19 -2.22
N ALA A 444 -6.05 5.98 -3.25
CA ALA A 444 -5.01 5.74 -4.23
C ALA A 444 -4.26 7.03 -4.57
N GLU A 445 -3.01 6.93 -4.94
CA GLU A 445 -2.15 8.06 -5.34
C GLU A 445 -2.33 8.37 -6.82
N ASP A 446 -3.55 8.69 -7.21
CA ASP A 446 -3.94 9.01 -8.58
C ASP A 446 -3.79 10.50 -8.90
N LEU A 447 -3.98 10.85 -10.16
CA LEU A 447 -3.97 12.22 -10.65
C LEU A 447 -5.19 13.04 -10.17
N THR A 448 -6.25 12.37 -9.72
CA THR A 448 -7.52 12.94 -9.23
C THR A 448 -8.02 12.15 -8.03
N PRO A 449 -8.93 12.68 -7.20
CA PRO A 449 -9.50 11.96 -6.07
C PRO A 449 -10.51 10.87 -6.47
N TYR A 450 -10.61 10.53 -7.75
CA TYR A 450 -11.59 9.54 -8.24
C TYR A 450 -11.46 8.20 -7.51
N SER A 451 -10.27 7.61 -7.51
CA SER A 451 -10.05 6.29 -6.90
C SER A 451 -10.21 6.31 -5.38
N TYR A 452 -9.92 7.46 -4.74
CA TYR A 452 -10.20 7.65 -3.31
C TYR A 452 -11.68 7.43 -3.00
N PHE A 453 -12.59 8.08 -3.74
CA PHE A 453 -14.03 7.92 -3.52
C PHE A 453 -14.57 6.61 -4.11
N PHE A 454 -13.98 6.14 -5.21
CA PHE A 454 -14.40 4.89 -5.85
C PHE A 454 -14.27 3.70 -4.91
N SER A 455 -13.16 3.59 -4.20
CA SER A 455 -12.91 2.49 -3.26
C SER A 455 -13.94 2.40 -2.13
N HIS A 456 -14.62 3.51 -1.81
CA HIS A 456 -15.57 3.54 -0.71
C HIS A 456 -17.04 3.61 -1.15
N TYR A 457 -17.34 4.01 -2.40
CA TYR A 457 -18.72 4.27 -2.82
C TYR A 457 -19.26 3.29 -3.84
N ASP A 458 -18.39 2.72 -4.67
CA ASP A 458 -18.83 1.85 -5.74
C ASP A 458 -19.17 0.44 -5.19
N PRO A 459 -20.38 -0.11 -5.46
CA PRO A 459 -20.75 -1.42 -4.97
C PRO A 459 -19.79 -2.54 -5.39
N SER A 460 -19.08 -2.38 -6.51
CA SER A 460 -18.09 -3.38 -6.98
C SER A 460 -16.86 -3.48 -6.10
N THR A 461 -16.62 -2.52 -5.20
CA THR A 461 -15.51 -2.53 -4.23
C THR A 461 -15.89 -3.16 -2.91
N ASN A 462 -17.19 -3.29 -2.61
CA ASN A 462 -17.70 -3.97 -1.44
C ASN A 462 -17.81 -5.47 -1.73
N LEU A 463 -16.73 -6.19 -1.49
CA LEU A 463 -16.62 -7.63 -1.78
C LEU A 463 -17.30 -8.50 -0.72
N GLY A 464 -17.83 -7.89 0.35
CA GLY A 464 -18.41 -8.60 1.48
C GLY A 464 -17.38 -9.11 2.48
N ALA A 465 -17.85 -9.52 3.64
CA ALA A 465 -17.00 -10.03 4.70
C ALA A 465 -16.36 -11.38 4.32
N GLY A 466 -15.10 -11.57 4.73
CA GLY A 466 -14.32 -12.77 4.41
C GLY A 466 -13.57 -12.72 3.08
N VAL A 467 -13.72 -11.64 2.30
CA VAL A 467 -13.02 -11.44 1.03
C VAL A 467 -11.92 -10.39 1.20
N ASP A 468 -10.76 -10.60 0.56
CA ASP A 468 -9.62 -9.68 0.66
C ASP A 468 -9.96 -8.28 0.09
N ALA A 469 -10.17 -7.33 0.97
CA ALA A 469 -10.41 -5.94 0.62
C ALA A 469 -9.13 -5.16 0.25
N SER A 470 -7.94 -5.76 0.33
CA SER A 470 -6.68 -5.08 0.01
C SER A 470 -6.61 -4.62 -1.45
N ALA A 471 -7.29 -5.31 -2.35
CA ALA A 471 -7.37 -4.95 -3.77
C ALA A 471 -8.32 -3.78 -4.04
N THR A 472 -9.36 -3.59 -3.23
CA THR A 472 -10.40 -2.56 -3.41
C THR A 472 -10.29 -1.41 -2.44
N GLY A 473 -9.71 -1.64 -1.24
CA GLY A 473 -9.57 -0.65 -0.17
C GLY A 473 -10.84 -0.39 0.63
N ASN A 474 -11.93 -1.14 0.39
CA ASN A 474 -13.21 -0.98 1.09
C ASN A 474 -13.26 -1.91 2.33
N TRP A 475 -12.47 -1.59 3.33
CA TRP A 475 -12.38 -2.37 4.58
C TRP A 475 -13.63 -2.24 5.46
N GLU A 476 -14.36 -1.15 5.30
CA GLU A 476 -15.54 -0.83 6.08
C GLU A 476 -16.84 -1.39 5.50
N HIS A 477 -16.82 -1.96 4.30
CA HIS A 477 -18.01 -2.45 3.59
C HIS A 477 -19.06 -1.36 3.33
N PHE A 478 -18.60 -0.12 3.05
CA PHE A 478 -19.49 0.99 2.71
C PHE A 478 -19.76 1.03 1.21
N GLU A 479 -20.96 1.47 0.85
CA GLU A 479 -21.33 1.78 -0.51
C GLU A 479 -22.34 2.95 -0.55
N SER A 480 -22.40 3.65 -1.67
CA SER A 480 -23.33 4.76 -1.86
C SER A 480 -23.81 4.81 -3.30
N ALA A 481 -25.08 4.49 -3.52
CA ALA A 481 -25.69 4.56 -4.85
C ALA A 481 -25.57 5.97 -5.47
N ASN A 482 -25.76 7.03 -4.67
CA ASN A 482 -25.57 8.40 -5.11
C ASN A 482 -24.08 8.70 -5.40
N GLY A 483 -23.17 8.22 -4.54
CA GLY A 483 -21.72 8.32 -4.76
C GLY A 483 -21.29 7.63 -6.06
N ALA A 484 -21.74 6.40 -6.29
CA ALA A 484 -21.48 5.63 -7.51
C ALA A 484 -22.00 6.35 -8.77
N ALA A 485 -23.20 6.94 -8.70
CA ALA A 485 -23.76 7.72 -9.81
C ALA A 485 -22.91 8.99 -10.13
N LEU A 486 -22.41 9.70 -9.11
CA LEU A 486 -21.50 10.84 -9.27
C LEU A 486 -20.14 10.41 -9.83
N LEU A 487 -19.59 9.28 -9.37
CA LEU A 487 -18.35 8.70 -9.89
C LEU A 487 -18.49 8.31 -11.36
N LYS A 488 -19.62 7.73 -11.76
CA LYS A 488 -19.92 7.45 -13.17
C LYS A 488 -19.90 8.74 -14.00
N GLN A 489 -20.54 9.83 -13.52
CA GLN A 489 -20.49 11.12 -14.20
C GLN A 489 -19.07 11.70 -14.25
N PHE A 490 -18.29 11.59 -13.16
CA PHE A 490 -16.89 12.03 -13.11
C PHE A 490 -16.04 11.31 -14.17
N LYS A 491 -16.16 9.99 -14.23
CA LYS A 491 -15.43 9.13 -15.16
C LYS A 491 -15.78 9.42 -16.63
N THR A 492 -17.06 9.73 -16.89
CA THR A 492 -17.57 9.91 -18.27
C THR A 492 -17.45 11.33 -18.81
N THR A 493 -16.78 12.26 -18.12
CA THR A 493 -16.51 13.61 -18.62
C THR A 493 -15.02 13.90 -18.72
N MET A 494 -14.61 14.57 -19.80
CA MET A 494 -13.26 15.14 -19.98
C MET A 494 -13.13 16.58 -19.45
N HIS A 495 -14.24 17.20 -19.01
CA HIS A 495 -14.29 18.58 -18.56
C HIS A 495 -13.87 18.73 -17.09
N LYS A 496 -12.67 19.25 -16.84
CA LYS A 496 -12.11 19.40 -15.49
C LYS A 496 -12.98 20.19 -14.51
N LYS A 497 -13.64 21.27 -14.96
CA LYS A 497 -14.57 22.03 -14.10
C LYS A 497 -15.74 21.16 -13.61
N LYS A 498 -16.30 20.33 -14.49
CA LYS A 498 -17.38 19.40 -14.13
C LYS A 498 -16.88 18.32 -13.18
N GLN A 499 -15.69 17.78 -13.42
CA GLN A 499 -15.05 16.82 -12.49
C GLN A 499 -14.87 17.43 -11.09
N LEU A 500 -14.42 18.68 -11.01
CA LEU A 500 -14.26 19.39 -9.74
C LEU A 500 -15.59 19.54 -8.98
N GLN A 501 -16.66 19.97 -9.68
CA GLN A 501 -17.99 20.05 -9.08
C GLN A 501 -18.53 18.70 -8.58
N LEU A 502 -18.22 17.63 -9.29
CA LEU A 502 -18.58 16.27 -8.90
C LEU A 502 -17.77 15.81 -7.67
N ALA A 503 -16.48 16.16 -7.61
CA ALA A 503 -15.66 15.89 -6.42
C ALA A 503 -16.25 16.57 -5.18
N TYR A 504 -16.69 17.81 -5.26
CA TYR A 504 -17.34 18.53 -4.15
C TYR A 504 -18.60 17.82 -3.62
N LYS A 505 -19.39 17.25 -4.54
CA LYS A 505 -20.57 16.45 -4.15
C LYS A 505 -20.16 15.13 -3.47
N LEU A 506 -19.10 14.49 -3.95
CA LEU A 506 -18.56 13.27 -3.33
C LEU A 506 -18.03 13.56 -1.92
N GLU A 507 -17.34 14.66 -1.72
CA GLU A 507 -16.87 15.13 -0.40
C GLU A 507 -18.02 15.36 0.59
N LYS A 508 -19.14 15.91 0.11
CA LYS A 508 -20.33 16.09 0.95
C LYS A 508 -20.89 14.75 1.43
N ILE A 509 -20.96 13.74 0.55
CA ILE A 509 -21.39 12.37 0.92
C ILE A 509 -20.42 11.80 1.96
N TRP A 510 -19.10 12.02 1.80
CA TRP A 510 -18.09 11.57 2.75
C TRP A 510 -18.33 12.14 4.14
N LEU A 511 -18.48 13.45 4.27
CA LEU A 511 -18.67 14.10 5.57
C LEU A 511 -20.03 13.77 6.21
N ASP A 512 -21.06 13.52 5.40
CA ASP A 512 -22.37 13.13 5.92
C ASP A 512 -22.34 11.73 6.54
N ASN A 513 -21.59 10.80 5.93
CA ASN A 513 -21.52 9.39 6.34
C ASN A 513 -20.26 9.05 7.15
N LEU A 514 -19.15 9.71 6.92
CA LEU A 514 -17.84 9.44 7.50
C LEU A 514 -17.51 7.93 7.49
N PRO A 515 -17.42 7.27 6.33
CA PRO A 515 -17.27 5.81 6.24
C PRO A 515 -15.99 5.32 6.91
N ALA A 516 -14.89 6.07 6.83
CA ALA A 516 -13.67 5.88 7.60
C ALA A 516 -13.35 7.16 8.39
N ILE A 517 -12.58 7.05 9.45
CA ILE A 517 -12.16 8.19 10.27
C ILE A 517 -10.72 8.56 9.92
N PRO A 518 -10.46 9.61 9.12
CA PRO A 518 -9.10 10.06 8.83
C PRO A 518 -8.38 10.50 10.10
N LEU A 519 -7.13 10.09 10.25
CA LEU A 519 -6.31 10.40 11.42
C LEU A 519 -5.13 11.30 11.06
N PHE A 520 -4.27 10.78 10.19
CA PHE A 520 -3.05 11.47 9.76
C PHE A 520 -2.68 11.03 8.33
N VAL A 521 -1.81 11.78 7.69
CA VAL A 521 -1.20 11.34 6.44
C VAL A 521 -0.23 10.21 6.76
N GLY A 522 -0.40 9.04 6.17
CA GLY A 522 0.58 7.98 6.26
C GLY A 522 1.88 8.42 5.60
N PRO A 523 2.94 8.73 6.35
CA PRO A 523 4.20 9.12 5.75
C PRO A 523 4.77 7.99 4.92
N ARG A 524 5.44 8.34 3.84
CA ARG A 524 6.21 7.38 3.07
C ARG A 524 7.55 7.21 3.74
N TRP A 525 7.60 6.32 4.73
CA TRP A 525 8.77 6.02 5.52
C TRP A 525 9.89 5.48 4.63
N SER A 526 10.80 6.33 4.21
CA SER A 526 11.96 5.92 3.42
C SER A 526 13.22 6.56 3.98
N THR A 527 14.12 5.71 4.47
CA THR A 527 15.50 6.10 4.71
C THR A 527 16.39 5.51 3.64
N TYR A 528 17.46 6.21 3.30
CA TYR A 528 18.38 5.73 2.28
C TYR A 528 19.80 6.24 2.54
N SER A 529 20.77 5.45 2.05
CA SER A 529 22.18 5.78 2.12
C SER A 529 22.70 6.24 0.74
N THR A 530 23.38 7.38 0.72
CA THR A 530 24.11 7.85 -0.47
C THR A 530 25.58 7.48 -0.46
N LYS A 531 25.99 6.55 0.41
CA LYS A 531 27.37 6.09 0.50
C LYS A 531 27.82 5.38 -0.79
N TYR A 532 26.95 4.58 -1.37
CA TYR A 532 27.24 3.79 -2.57
C TYR A 532 26.34 4.16 -3.77
N TRP A 533 25.15 4.68 -3.51
CA TRP A 533 24.11 4.91 -4.52
C TRP A 533 23.52 6.31 -4.41
N THR A 534 23.19 6.91 -5.54
CA THR A 534 22.45 8.18 -5.63
C THR A 534 21.24 8.04 -6.55
N GLY A 535 20.36 9.06 -6.57
CA GLY A 535 19.20 9.09 -7.45
C GLY A 535 17.89 8.71 -6.78
N PHE A 536 17.87 8.53 -5.46
CA PHE A 536 16.63 8.32 -4.69
C PHE A 536 15.71 9.55 -4.75
N PRO A 537 14.38 9.38 -4.64
CA PRO A 537 13.47 10.49 -4.44
C PRO A 537 13.79 11.20 -3.10
N THR A 538 13.69 12.52 -3.11
CA THR A 538 13.99 13.34 -1.94
C THR A 538 12.84 14.30 -1.63
N LEU A 539 12.80 14.90 -0.44
CA LEU A 539 11.84 15.95 -0.09
C LEU A 539 11.87 17.12 -1.08
N LYS A 540 13.06 17.44 -1.64
CA LYS A 540 13.22 18.53 -2.64
C LYS A 540 12.87 18.09 -4.06
N ASN A 541 12.95 16.80 -4.36
CA ASN A 541 12.66 16.23 -5.68
C ASN A 541 11.84 14.93 -5.55
N PRO A 542 10.57 15.03 -5.17
CA PRO A 542 9.68 13.88 -4.98
C PRO A 542 9.08 13.40 -6.31
N TYR A 543 9.91 12.96 -7.23
CA TYR A 543 9.49 12.60 -8.59
C TYR A 543 8.59 11.36 -8.67
N VAL A 544 8.62 10.47 -7.66
CA VAL A 544 7.69 9.36 -7.40
C VAL A 544 7.67 9.07 -5.90
N ASP A 545 6.82 8.15 -5.47
CA ASP A 545 6.82 7.61 -4.12
C ASP A 545 8.21 7.03 -3.76
N PRO A 546 8.83 7.42 -2.63
CA PRO A 546 10.21 7.06 -2.32
C PRO A 546 10.41 5.61 -1.84
N ILE A 547 9.34 4.86 -1.57
CA ILE A 547 9.45 3.50 -1.06
C ILE A 547 9.54 2.46 -2.19
N PHE A 548 10.16 1.31 -1.92
CA PHE A 548 10.37 0.28 -2.93
C PHE A 548 9.12 -0.60 -3.17
N SER A 549 8.15 -0.59 -2.27
CA SER A 549 6.93 -1.42 -2.34
C SER A 549 5.78 -0.79 -3.14
N THR A 550 6.03 0.29 -3.88
CA THR A 550 5.00 1.08 -4.60
C THR A 550 4.60 0.51 -5.96
N GLY A 551 4.80 -0.76 -6.19
CA GLY A 551 4.42 -1.39 -7.45
C GLY A 551 5.17 -0.77 -8.65
N GLN A 552 4.44 -0.20 -9.62
CA GLN A 552 5.03 0.33 -10.86
C GLN A 552 5.98 1.53 -10.64
N GLN A 553 5.78 2.34 -9.60
CA GLN A 553 6.59 3.55 -9.39
C GLN A 553 8.05 3.24 -9.05
N VAL A 554 8.32 2.06 -8.46
CA VAL A 554 9.68 1.62 -8.13
C VAL A 554 10.59 1.54 -9.36
N GLU A 555 10.05 1.20 -10.54
CA GLU A 555 10.82 1.20 -11.79
C GLU A 555 11.51 2.53 -12.05
N LYS A 556 10.80 3.64 -11.81
CA LYS A 556 11.37 4.98 -12.00
C LYS A 556 12.55 5.22 -11.06
N ILE A 557 12.48 4.74 -9.81
CA ILE A 557 13.59 4.82 -8.86
C ILE A 557 14.76 3.97 -9.37
N LEU A 558 14.51 2.69 -9.66
CA LEU A 558 15.52 1.74 -10.14
C LEU A 558 16.29 2.25 -11.37
N LEU A 559 15.59 2.94 -12.28
CA LEU A 559 16.21 3.58 -13.45
C LEU A 559 16.91 4.91 -13.13
N SER A 560 16.60 5.53 -11.99
CA SER A 560 17.24 6.77 -11.55
C SER A 560 18.50 6.52 -10.73
N LEU A 561 18.61 5.38 -10.06
CA LEU A 561 19.77 5.01 -9.25
C LEU A 561 21.07 4.97 -10.04
N ARG A 562 22.15 5.45 -9.43
CA ARG A 562 23.51 5.52 -9.96
C ARG A 562 24.50 5.14 -8.88
N PRO A 563 25.59 4.44 -9.21
CA PRO A 563 26.72 4.32 -8.30
C PRO A 563 27.31 5.71 -8.02
N VAL A 564 27.73 5.92 -6.79
CA VAL A 564 28.53 7.10 -6.40
C VAL A 564 29.89 6.97 -7.09
N ARG A 565 30.30 8.02 -7.81
CA ARG A 565 31.64 8.07 -8.38
C ARG A 565 32.61 8.28 -7.22
N THR A 566 33.41 7.26 -6.89
CA THR A 566 34.62 7.50 -6.09
C THR A 566 35.53 8.38 -6.90
N GLY A 567 35.73 9.62 -6.46
CA GLY A 567 36.72 10.51 -7.09
C GLY A 567 38.04 9.76 -7.25
N LYS A 568 38.63 9.86 -8.44
CA LYS A 568 40.03 9.50 -8.68
C LYS A 568 40.89 10.48 -7.93
#